data_a2bd4891821269cba8e84c6095db225c
#
_entry.id   a2bd4891821269cba8e84c6095db225c
#
_cell.length_a   1.000
_cell.length_b   1.000
_cell.length_c   1.000
_cell.angle_alpha   90.00
_cell.angle_beta   90.00
_cell.angle_gamma   90.00
#
_symmetry.space_group_name_H-M   'P 1'
#
loop_
_entity.id
_entity.type
_entity.pdbx_description
1 polymer ?
#
loop_
_entity_poly.entity_id
_entity_poly.type
_entity_poly.pdbx_seq_one_letter_code
_entity_poly.pdbx_strand_id
1 'polypeptide(L)'
;MIVHAHNNDFMQKGKKALFYKFMHYRNKKKVKQYATDYFACSELAGEFFFEDEVRQSPHYHIINNAIDSKRFKFDSEMRNIYRRDLHLENKITIINTARFNYQKNLLFLIDIFDELKNKDDRFELVLVGDGELRGELEQKISDLNLTDSVQLLGLRSDIPELLSAADIFLFPSRFEGFGISLLEAQASGLLSFTSKTVVPESVGITDLLTYISLDESPVEWAEMIYSQFTSRDIDRNKYTDIIKEKGFDIDTEAKRLKSYLDD
;
A
#
# COMPACT_ATOMS: atom_id res chain seq x y z
N MET A 1 -13.27 -10.28 25.49
CA MET A 1 -11.98 -10.33 24.72
C MET A 1 -12.27 -9.84 23.32
N ILE A 2 -11.46 -8.89 22.84
CA ILE A 2 -11.57 -8.33 21.50
C ILE A 2 -10.60 -9.07 20.57
N VAL A 3 -11.03 -9.38 19.35
CA VAL A 3 -10.18 -9.93 18.28
C VAL A 3 -10.20 -8.96 17.10
N HIS A 4 -9.02 -8.55 16.63
CA HIS A 4 -8.88 -7.62 15.51
C HIS A 4 -8.11 -8.27 14.34
N ALA A 5 -8.73 -8.33 13.16
CA ALA A 5 -8.21 -8.93 11.95
C ALA A 5 -7.55 -7.86 11.04
N HIS A 6 -6.30 -8.12 10.62
CA HIS A 6 -5.50 -7.18 9.82
C HIS A 6 -4.99 -7.73 8.48
N ASN A 7 -5.18 -9.02 8.20
CA ASN A 7 -4.71 -9.67 6.98
C ASN A 7 -5.83 -10.45 6.29
N ASN A 8 -5.68 -10.69 4.99
CA ASN A 8 -6.62 -11.44 4.16
C ASN A 8 -6.01 -12.69 3.50
N ASP A 9 -4.74 -13.04 3.81
CA ASP A 9 -4.09 -14.25 3.27
C ASP A 9 -2.95 -14.76 4.17
N PHE A 10 -2.44 -15.96 3.84
CA PHE A 10 -1.32 -16.60 4.53
C PHE A 10 0.01 -16.18 3.90
N MET A 11 0.94 -15.68 4.73
CA MET A 11 2.29 -15.30 4.30
C MET A 11 3.20 -16.50 3.96
N GLN A 12 2.69 -17.73 3.91
CA GLN A 12 3.49 -18.96 3.78
C GLN A 12 3.12 -19.78 2.55
N LYS A 13 4.15 -20.36 1.91
CA LYS A 13 4.01 -21.26 0.75
C LYS A 13 4.36 -22.73 1.08
N GLY A 14 3.94 -23.64 0.19
CA GLY A 14 4.31 -25.06 0.26
C GLY A 14 3.57 -25.84 1.34
N LYS A 15 4.17 -26.95 1.81
CA LYS A 15 3.54 -27.87 2.79
C LYS A 15 3.19 -27.21 4.12
N LYS A 16 3.94 -26.20 4.54
CA LYS A 16 3.64 -25.41 5.75
C LYS A 16 2.35 -24.59 5.60
N ALA A 17 2.09 -24.05 4.41
CA ALA A 17 0.86 -23.30 4.15
C ALA A 17 -0.39 -24.15 4.36
N LEU A 18 -0.36 -25.43 3.96
CA LEU A 18 -1.48 -26.35 4.15
C LEU A 18 -1.78 -26.59 5.64
N PHE A 19 -0.76 -26.74 6.47
CA PHE A 19 -0.91 -26.88 7.93
C PHE A 19 -1.49 -25.62 8.56
N TYR A 20 -0.96 -24.43 8.20
CA TYR A 20 -1.49 -23.15 8.70
C TYR A 20 -2.93 -22.92 8.25
N LYS A 21 -3.27 -23.27 7.01
CA LYS A 21 -4.63 -23.21 6.49
C LYS A 21 -5.58 -24.09 7.28
N PHE A 22 -5.20 -25.33 7.58
CA PHE A 22 -5.99 -26.22 8.42
C PHE A 22 -6.19 -25.66 9.83
N MET A 23 -5.11 -25.19 10.49
CA MET A 23 -5.17 -24.59 11.81
C MET A 23 -6.05 -23.34 11.84
N HIS A 24 -5.94 -22.50 10.80
CA HIS A 24 -6.75 -21.29 10.66
C HIS A 24 -8.24 -21.62 10.60
N TYR A 25 -8.67 -22.49 9.72
CA TYR A 25 -10.08 -22.88 9.59
C TYR A 25 -10.63 -23.53 10.86
N ARG A 26 -9.83 -24.32 11.54
CA ARG A 26 -10.20 -24.88 12.84
C ARG A 26 -10.37 -23.79 13.92
N ASN A 27 -9.46 -22.83 13.96
CA ASN A 27 -9.48 -21.76 14.94
C ASN A 27 -10.56 -20.70 14.63
N LYS A 28 -10.78 -20.39 13.36
CA LYS A 28 -11.85 -19.50 12.88
C LYS A 28 -13.20 -19.88 13.50
N LYS A 29 -13.55 -21.18 13.51
CA LYS A 29 -14.78 -21.70 14.13
C LYS A 29 -14.85 -21.52 15.65
N LYS A 30 -13.70 -21.37 16.30
CA LYS A 30 -13.63 -21.27 17.77
C LYS A 30 -13.60 -19.83 18.26
N VAL A 31 -13.36 -18.84 17.41
CA VAL A 31 -13.20 -17.44 17.81
C VAL A 31 -14.41 -16.97 18.63
N LYS A 32 -15.63 -17.33 18.21
CA LYS A 32 -16.87 -16.98 18.92
C LYS A 32 -17.01 -17.53 20.34
N GLN A 33 -16.20 -18.53 20.73
CA GLN A 33 -16.21 -19.08 22.09
C GLN A 33 -15.38 -18.25 23.07
N TYR A 34 -14.47 -17.39 22.55
CA TYR A 34 -13.50 -16.68 23.37
C TYR A 34 -13.58 -15.15 23.22
N ALA A 35 -14.17 -14.65 22.16
CA ALA A 35 -14.29 -13.23 21.90
C ALA A 35 -15.73 -12.74 22.07
N THR A 36 -15.88 -11.52 22.57
CA THR A 36 -17.15 -10.80 22.69
C THR A 36 -17.34 -9.83 21.55
N ASP A 37 -16.23 -9.22 21.07
CA ASP A 37 -16.23 -8.20 20.05
C ASP A 37 -15.19 -8.53 18.96
N TYR A 38 -15.54 -8.23 17.72
CA TYR A 38 -14.81 -8.63 16.53
C TYR A 38 -14.58 -7.42 15.64
N PHE A 39 -13.34 -7.07 15.44
CA PHE A 39 -12.94 -5.95 14.59
C PHE A 39 -12.16 -6.45 13.37
N ALA A 40 -12.35 -5.81 12.23
CA ALA A 40 -11.56 -6.06 11.03
C ALA A 40 -11.18 -4.72 10.36
N CYS A 41 -9.99 -4.65 9.77
CA CYS A 41 -9.54 -3.46 9.07
C CYS A 41 -10.14 -3.31 7.65
N SER A 42 -10.80 -4.34 7.15
CA SER A 42 -11.52 -4.38 5.87
C SER A 42 -12.48 -5.56 5.83
N GLU A 43 -13.44 -5.56 4.90
CA GLU A 43 -14.32 -6.70 4.66
C GLU A 43 -13.51 -7.97 4.32
N LEU A 44 -12.50 -7.88 3.46
CA LEU A 44 -11.64 -9.02 3.11
C LEU A 44 -10.89 -9.60 4.32
N ALA A 45 -10.42 -8.75 5.24
CA ALA A 45 -9.81 -9.21 6.48
C ALA A 45 -10.84 -9.90 7.39
N GLY A 46 -12.06 -9.37 7.46
CA GLY A 46 -13.17 -9.96 8.18
C GLY A 46 -13.57 -11.32 7.62
N GLU A 47 -13.74 -11.43 6.31
CA GLU A 47 -14.04 -12.69 5.62
C GLU A 47 -12.96 -13.75 5.84
N PHE A 48 -11.73 -13.36 5.86
CA PHE A 48 -10.63 -14.28 6.12
C PHE A 48 -10.66 -14.81 7.57
N PHE A 49 -10.83 -13.95 8.57
CA PHE A 49 -10.70 -14.31 9.98
C PHE A 49 -12.00 -14.78 10.66
N PHE A 50 -13.17 -14.32 10.22
CA PHE A 50 -14.45 -14.56 10.90
C PHE A 50 -15.43 -15.31 10.03
N GLU A 51 -16.23 -16.20 10.64
CA GLU A 51 -17.34 -16.86 9.97
C GLU A 51 -18.50 -15.86 9.73
N ASP A 52 -19.38 -16.18 8.78
CA ASP A 52 -20.50 -15.32 8.38
C ASP A 52 -21.40 -14.97 9.57
N GLU A 53 -21.65 -15.94 10.46
CA GLU A 53 -22.44 -15.73 11.69
C GLU A 53 -21.84 -14.64 12.58
N VAL A 54 -20.49 -14.59 12.69
CA VAL A 54 -19.78 -13.57 13.47
C VAL A 54 -19.86 -12.22 12.77
N ARG A 55 -19.68 -12.20 11.44
CA ARG A 55 -19.74 -10.97 10.64
C ARG A 55 -21.13 -10.33 10.57
N GLN A 56 -22.19 -11.11 10.81
CA GLN A 56 -23.56 -10.62 10.92
C GLN A 56 -23.96 -10.25 12.36
N SER A 57 -23.07 -10.44 13.33
CA SER A 57 -23.30 -10.08 14.72
C SER A 57 -23.27 -8.57 14.94
N PRO A 58 -24.09 -8.01 15.86
CA PRO A 58 -24.00 -6.60 16.26
C PRO A 58 -22.66 -6.23 16.92
N HIS A 59 -21.87 -7.22 17.31
CA HIS A 59 -20.53 -7.04 17.88
C HIS A 59 -19.40 -7.09 16.84
N TYR A 60 -19.71 -7.19 15.54
CA TYR A 60 -18.75 -7.10 14.47
C TYR A 60 -18.68 -5.70 13.88
N HIS A 61 -17.49 -5.13 13.82
CA HIS A 61 -17.26 -3.77 13.34
C HIS A 61 -16.06 -3.70 12.38
N ILE A 62 -16.22 -2.96 11.30
CA ILE A 62 -15.09 -2.56 10.48
C ILE A 62 -14.49 -1.30 11.10
N ILE A 63 -13.23 -1.39 11.50
CA ILE A 63 -12.42 -0.26 12.00
C ILE A 63 -11.40 0.08 10.93
N ASN A 64 -11.60 1.21 10.26
CA ASN A 64 -10.71 1.62 9.19
C ASN A 64 -9.28 1.78 9.71
N ASN A 65 -8.32 1.28 8.94
CA ASN A 65 -6.94 1.68 9.14
C ASN A 65 -6.82 3.16 8.76
N ALA A 66 -6.55 4.01 9.73
CA ALA A 66 -6.47 5.44 9.55
C ALA A 66 -5.03 5.95 9.70
N ILE A 67 -4.76 7.12 9.13
CA ILE A 67 -3.46 7.80 9.18
C ILE A 67 -3.61 9.18 9.80
N ASP A 68 -2.51 9.76 10.27
CA ASP A 68 -2.44 11.19 10.56
C ASP A 68 -2.41 11.94 9.22
N SER A 69 -3.60 12.25 8.70
CA SER A 69 -3.75 12.83 7.37
C SER A 69 -3.03 14.17 7.22
N LYS A 70 -2.88 14.93 8.30
CA LYS A 70 -2.17 16.22 8.30
C LYS A 70 -0.69 16.03 8.04
N ARG A 71 -0.09 14.95 8.60
CA ARG A 71 1.31 14.61 8.42
C ARG A 71 1.64 14.24 6.98
N PHE A 72 0.69 13.63 6.26
CA PHE A 72 0.85 13.21 4.86
C PHE A 72 0.35 14.24 3.84
N LYS A 73 0.01 15.44 4.28
CA LYS A 73 -0.34 16.53 3.36
C LYS A 73 0.84 16.86 2.45
N PHE A 74 0.54 17.04 1.16
CA PHE A 74 1.53 17.50 0.20
C PHE A 74 2.19 18.81 0.63
N ASP A 75 3.53 18.84 0.59
CA ASP A 75 4.34 20.01 0.91
C ASP A 75 5.28 20.33 -0.26
N SER A 76 5.02 21.45 -0.92
CA SER A 76 5.80 21.88 -2.08
C SER A 76 7.22 22.35 -1.72
N GLU A 77 7.45 22.85 -0.51
CA GLU A 77 8.77 23.23 -0.03
C GLU A 77 9.63 21.99 0.23
N MET A 78 9.09 21.03 0.99
CA MET A 78 9.76 19.75 1.23
C MET A 78 10.00 19.00 -0.09
N ARG A 79 9.04 19.02 -1.03
CA ARG A 79 9.25 18.47 -2.38
C ARG A 79 10.52 19.05 -3.03
N ASN A 80 10.70 20.36 -3.02
CA ASN A 80 11.85 20.99 -3.66
C ASN A 80 13.18 20.67 -2.94
N ILE A 81 13.15 20.57 -1.62
CA ILE A 81 14.33 20.21 -0.81
C ILE A 81 14.74 18.76 -1.12
N TYR A 82 13.82 17.81 -0.95
CA TYR A 82 14.11 16.39 -1.13
C TYR A 82 14.46 16.01 -2.58
N ARG A 83 13.86 16.68 -3.57
CA ARG A 83 14.24 16.46 -4.96
C ARG A 83 15.68 16.90 -5.27
N ARG A 84 16.16 17.97 -4.65
CA ARG A 84 17.58 18.35 -4.75
C ARG A 84 18.49 17.36 -4.04
N ASP A 85 18.15 17.02 -2.79
CA ASP A 85 18.98 16.15 -1.96
C ASP A 85 19.10 14.73 -2.54
N LEU A 86 18.09 14.26 -3.26
CA LEU A 86 18.05 12.95 -3.92
C LEU A 86 18.38 13.01 -5.42
N HIS A 87 18.78 14.17 -5.96
CA HIS A 87 19.09 14.38 -7.38
C HIS A 87 17.95 14.01 -8.34
N LEU A 88 16.72 14.36 -7.96
CA LEU A 88 15.48 14.06 -8.69
C LEU A 88 14.97 15.26 -9.52
N GLU A 89 15.72 16.37 -9.61
CA GLU A 89 15.33 17.51 -10.42
C GLU A 89 15.15 17.10 -11.89
N ASN A 90 14.06 17.52 -12.50
CA ASN A 90 13.68 17.18 -13.88
C ASN A 90 13.42 15.66 -14.13
N LYS A 91 13.33 14.86 -13.09
CA LYS A 91 12.99 13.43 -13.16
C LYS A 91 11.50 13.18 -12.90
N ILE A 92 10.99 12.05 -13.35
CA ILE A 92 9.68 11.52 -13.00
C ILE A 92 9.91 10.43 -11.95
N THR A 93 9.55 10.70 -10.70
CA THR A 93 9.93 9.86 -9.58
C THR A 93 8.81 8.89 -9.21
N ILE A 94 9.08 7.61 -9.38
CA ILE A 94 8.26 6.53 -8.82
C ILE A 94 8.78 6.19 -7.42
N ILE A 95 7.87 6.07 -6.45
CA ILE A 95 8.23 5.64 -5.10
C ILE A 95 7.44 4.40 -4.67
N ASN A 96 8.09 3.55 -3.89
CA ASN A 96 7.43 2.51 -3.10
C ASN A 96 7.97 2.54 -1.66
N THR A 97 7.07 2.42 -0.68
CA THR A 97 7.39 2.34 0.75
C THR A 97 6.86 1.03 1.31
N ALA A 98 7.76 0.06 1.52
CA ALA A 98 7.35 -1.28 1.94
C ALA A 98 8.50 -2.09 2.55
N ARG A 99 8.16 -3.16 3.30
CA ARG A 99 9.12 -4.21 3.63
C ARG A 99 9.51 -5.01 2.38
N PHE A 100 10.80 -5.27 2.17
CA PHE A 100 11.29 -6.02 1.01
C PHE A 100 11.07 -7.53 1.21
N ASN A 101 9.85 -7.98 0.92
CA ASN A 101 9.41 -9.36 1.09
C ASN A 101 8.57 -9.85 -0.09
N TYR A 102 8.26 -11.14 -0.12
CA TYR A 102 7.44 -11.76 -1.17
C TYR A 102 6.08 -11.09 -1.38
N GLN A 103 5.43 -10.65 -0.29
CA GLN A 103 4.10 -10.02 -0.33
C GLN A 103 4.10 -8.77 -1.21
N LYS A 104 5.13 -7.94 -1.10
CA LYS A 104 5.19 -6.62 -1.76
C LYS A 104 5.57 -6.66 -3.23
N ASN A 105 6.02 -7.82 -3.73
CA ASN A 105 6.25 -8.08 -5.15
C ASN A 105 7.20 -7.10 -5.86
N LEU A 106 8.24 -6.66 -5.14
CA LEU A 106 9.15 -5.62 -5.62
C LEU A 106 9.99 -6.05 -6.82
N LEU A 107 10.23 -7.34 -7.01
CA LEU A 107 10.89 -7.83 -8.22
C LEU A 107 10.06 -7.53 -9.48
N PHE A 108 8.73 -7.69 -9.41
CA PHE A 108 7.82 -7.33 -10.49
C PHE A 108 7.72 -5.81 -10.66
N LEU A 109 7.81 -5.04 -9.55
CA LEU A 109 7.87 -3.58 -9.61
C LEU A 109 9.09 -3.11 -10.41
N ILE A 110 10.25 -3.76 -10.24
CA ILE A 110 11.47 -3.45 -11.02
C ILE A 110 11.25 -3.76 -12.50
N ASP A 111 10.55 -4.87 -12.86
CA ASP A 111 10.23 -5.15 -14.27
C ASP A 111 9.36 -4.05 -14.90
N ILE A 112 8.34 -3.58 -14.16
CA ILE A 112 7.49 -2.46 -14.61
C ILE A 112 8.33 -1.18 -14.78
N PHE A 113 9.24 -0.92 -13.82
CA PHE A 113 10.10 0.26 -13.87
C PHE A 113 11.06 0.22 -15.07
N ASP A 114 11.63 -0.93 -15.40
CA ASP A 114 12.48 -1.10 -16.58
C ASP A 114 11.74 -0.72 -17.88
N GLU A 115 10.49 -1.18 -18.03
CA GLU A 115 9.65 -0.82 -19.16
C GLU A 115 9.32 0.69 -19.21
N LEU A 116 9.08 1.33 -18.04
CA LEU A 116 8.86 2.78 -17.97
C LEU A 116 10.13 3.57 -18.32
N LYS A 117 11.29 3.13 -17.85
CA LYS A 117 12.59 3.72 -18.13
C LYS A 117 12.94 3.66 -19.62
N ASN A 118 12.60 2.54 -20.28
CA ASN A 118 12.76 2.38 -21.72
C ASN A 118 11.84 3.31 -22.54
N LYS A 119 10.69 3.73 -21.98
CA LYS A 119 9.77 4.68 -22.62
C LYS A 119 10.20 6.14 -22.46
N ASP A 120 10.71 6.49 -21.29
CA ASP A 120 11.13 7.86 -20.96
C ASP A 120 12.28 7.80 -19.95
N ASP A 121 13.45 8.22 -20.39
CA ASP A 121 14.68 8.20 -19.58
C ASP A 121 14.64 9.10 -18.34
N ARG A 122 13.63 9.94 -18.20
CA ARG A 122 13.43 10.75 -17.00
C ARG A 122 12.90 9.97 -15.80
N PHE A 123 12.38 8.75 -15.98
CA PHE A 123 11.91 7.94 -14.85
C PHE A 123 13.04 7.56 -13.89
N GLU A 124 12.79 7.73 -12.60
CA GLU A 124 13.65 7.32 -11.49
C GLU A 124 12.81 6.56 -10.45
N LEU A 125 13.40 5.53 -9.85
CA LEU A 125 12.74 4.70 -8.85
C LEU A 125 13.38 4.90 -7.48
N VAL A 126 12.55 5.17 -6.47
CA VAL A 126 12.95 5.27 -5.06
C VAL A 126 12.25 4.15 -4.28
N LEU A 127 13.03 3.22 -3.72
CA LEU A 127 12.54 2.14 -2.86
C LEU A 127 12.91 2.43 -1.42
N VAL A 128 11.90 2.56 -0.56
CA VAL A 128 12.06 2.86 0.86
C VAL A 128 11.64 1.65 1.68
N GLY A 129 12.56 1.14 2.48
CA GLY A 129 12.36 -0.04 3.31
C GLY A 129 13.56 -0.97 3.31
N ASP A 130 13.37 -2.14 3.92
CA ASP A 130 14.37 -3.21 3.98
C ASP A 130 13.67 -4.57 4.14
N GLY A 131 14.40 -5.66 3.96
CA GLY A 131 13.87 -7.02 4.14
C GLY A 131 14.68 -8.10 3.46
N GLU A 132 14.17 -9.33 3.56
CA GLU A 132 14.86 -10.55 3.11
C GLU A 132 15.18 -10.58 1.60
N LEU A 133 14.46 -9.81 0.78
CA LEU A 133 14.68 -9.77 -0.67
C LEU A 133 15.66 -8.68 -1.12
N ARG A 134 16.29 -7.93 -0.20
CA ARG A 134 17.18 -6.83 -0.56
C ARG A 134 18.28 -7.26 -1.55
N GLY A 135 18.97 -8.35 -1.27
CA GLY A 135 20.03 -8.84 -2.16
C GLY A 135 19.53 -9.26 -3.54
N GLU A 136 18.33 -9.87 -3.63
CA GLU A 136 17.72 -10.22 -4.91
C GLU A 136 17.32 -8.96 -5.72
N LEU A 137 16.86 -7.90 -5.04
CA LEU A 137 16.53 -6.62 -5.67
C LEU A 137 17.79 -5.93 -6.21
N GLU A 138 18.87 -5.85 -5.42
CA GLU A 138 20.16 -5.28 -5.83
C GLU A 138 20.73 -6.03 -7.04
N GLN A 139 20.67 -7.35 -7.04
CA GLN A 139 21.11 -8.16 -8.17
C GLN A 139 20.29 -7.88 -9.43
N LYS A 140 18.96 -7.87 -9.32
CA LYS A 140 18.06 -7.60 -10.46
C LYS A 140 18.26 -6.22 -11.04
N ILE A 141 18.42 -5.19 -10.19
CA ILE A 141 18.71 -3.81 -10.60
C ILE A 141 20.01 -3.77 -11.40
N SER A 142 21.05 -4.48 -10.95
CA SER A 142 22.34 -4.58 -11.67
C SER A 142 22.21 -5.31 -12.99
N ASP A 143 21.52 -6.45 -13.03
CA ASP A 143 21.35 -7.28 -14.24
C ASP A 143 20.59 -6.53 -15.36
N LEU A 144 19.67 -5.63 -14.98
CA LEU A 144 18.93 -4.77 -15.90
C LEU A 144 19.64 -3.43 -16.20
N ASN A 145 20.85 -3.19 -15.67
CA ASN A 145 21.62 -1.95 -15.82
C ASN A 145 20.86 -0.70 -15.31
N LEU A 146 20.07 -0.85 -14.24
CA LEU A 146 19.24 0.21 -13.67
C LEU A 146 19.89 0.89 -12.44
N THR A 147 21.15 0.59 -12.13
CA THR A 147 21.85 1.06 -10.91
C THR A 147 21.85 2.58 -10.76
N ASP A 148 21.97 3.31 -11.86
CA ASP A 148 21.98 4.78 -11.86
C ASP A 148 20.59 5.41 -11.78
N SER A 149 19.51 4.61 -11.89
CA SER A 149 18.13 5.06 -11.94
C SER A 149 17.26 4.51 -10.79
N VAL A 150 17.84 3.70 -9.89
CA VAL A 150 17.13 3.12 -8.74
C VAL A 150 17.89 3.44 -7.45
N GLN A 151 17.18 4.09 -6.51
CA GLN A 151 17.73 4.40 -5.20
C GLN A 151 17.08 3.52 -4.12
N LEU A 152 17.89 2.73 -3.38
CA LEU A 152 17.48 1.94 -2.23
C LEU A 152 17.80 2.71 -0.95
N LEU A 153 16.84 3.45 -0.39
CA LEU A 153 17.05 4.39 0.72
C LEU A 153 17.11 3.71 2.11
N GLY A 154 16.84 2.38 2.18
CA GLY A 154 16.73 1.69 3.46
C GLY A 154 15.53 2.15 4.29
N LEU A 155 15.59 1.92 5.60
CA LEU A 155 14.54 2.34 6.53
C LEU A 155 14.59 3.86 6.75
N ARG A 156 13.46 4.53 6.56
CA ARG A 156 13.30 5.98 6.70
C ARG A 156 12.15 6.31 7.65
N SER A 157 12.23 7.45 8.33
CA SER A 157 11.15 8.01 9.17
C SER A 157 10.47 9.23 8.56
N ASP A 158 11.05 9.79 7.52
CA ASP A 158 10.61 10.98 6.76
C ASP A 158 9.78 10.58 5.50
N ILE A 159 8.90 9.61 5.67
CA ILE A 159 8.04 9.12 4.59
C ILE A 159 7.16 10.23 3.98
N PRO A 160 6.54 11.14 4.76
CA PRO A 160 5.72 12.21 4.19
C PRO A 160 6.49 13.12 3.22
N GLU A 161 7.72 13.46 3.56
CA GLU A 161 8.59 14.31 2.76
C GLU A 161 9.00 13.59 1.45
N LEU A 162 9.34 12.29 1.55
CA LEU A 162 9.64 11.44 0.40
C LEU A 162 8.43 11.28 -0.53
N LEU A 163 7.22 11.11 0.01
CA LEU A 163 5.99 11.08 -0.78
C LEU A 163 5.72 12.44 -1.43
N SER A 164 6.02 13.54 -0.76
CA SER A 164 5.92 14.88 -1.37
C SER A 164 6.89 15.04 -2.55
N ALA A 165 8.11 14.48 -2.46
CA ALA A 165 9.11 14.53 -3.51
C ALA A 165 8.76 13.70 -4.75
N ALA A 166 8.00 12.62 -4.60
CA ALA A 166 7.61 11.70 -5.67
C ALA A 166 6.48 12.23 -6.56
N ASP A 167 6.26 11.53 -7.69
CA ASP A 167 5.21 11.81 -8.68
C ASP A 167 4.21 10.66 -8.77
N ILE A 168 4.67 9.42 -8.63
CA ILE A 168 3.87 8.20 -8.76
C ILE A 168 4.17 7.27 -7.58
N PHE A 169 3.13 6.64 -7.03
CA PHE A 169 3.24 5.56 -6.06
C PHE A 169 2.90 4.23 -6.72
N LEU A 170 3.84 3.27 -6.72
CA LEU A 170 3.66 1.97 -7.37
C LEU A 170 3.70 0.84 -6.34
N PHE A 171 2.60 0.07 -6.22
CA PHE A 171 2.40 -0.90 -5.15
C PHE A 171 1.78 -2.21 -5.65
N PRO A 172 2.51 -3.05 -6.44
CA PRO A 172 2.00 -4.26 -7.07
C PRO A 172 1.99 -5.47 -6.12
N SER A 173 1.51 -5.28 -4.88
CA SER A 173 1.47 -6.32 -3.85
C SER A 173 0.67 -7.55 -4.28
N ARG A 174 1.10 -8.73 -3.83
CA ARG A 174 0.41 -10.01 -4.09
C ARG A 174 -0.82 -10.21 -3.20
N PHE A 175 -0.86 -9.58 -2.05
CA PHE A 175 -2.00 -9.56 -1.13
C PHE A 175 -1.83 -8.48 -0.07
N GLU A 176 -2.95 -7.92 0.41
CA GLU A 176 -2.98 -6.91 1.48
C GLU A 176 -4.22 -7.08 2.35
N GLY A 177 -4.06 -6.82 3.65
CA GLY A 177 -5.21 -6.64 4.54
C GLY A 177 -5.93 -5.33 4.29
N PHE A 178 -5.16 -4.26 4.07
CA PHE A 178 -5.67 -2.93 3.68
C PHE A 178 -4.70 -2.19 2.73
N GLY A 179 -3.42 -2.02 3.12
CA GLY A 179 -2.44 -1.25 2.33
C GLY A 179 -2.32 0.20 2.80
N ILE A 180 -1.90 0.41 4.05
CA ILE A 180 -1.78 1.76 4.67
C ILE A 180 -0.91 2.69 3.80
N SER A 181 0.18 2.19 3.21
CA SER A 181 1.04 3.00 2.34
C SER A 181 0.31 3.58 1.11
N LEU A 182 -0.72 2.88 0.59
CA LEU A 182 -1.58 3.43 -0.47
C LEU A 182 -2.45 4.59 0.03
N LEU A 183 -2.91 4.52 1.27
CA LEU A 183 -3.66 5.61 1.89
C LEU A 183 -2.78 6.84 2.12
N GLU A 184 -1.54 6.63 2.59
CA GLU A 184 -0.53 7.67 2.77
C GLU A 184 -0.19 8.36 1.44
N ALA A 185 0.02 7.59 0.38
CA ALA A 185 0.28 8.10 -0.96
C ALA A 185 -0.89 8.92 -1.51
N GLN A 186 -2.13 8.44 -1.36
CA GLN A 186 -3.33 9.17 -1.77
C GLN A 186 -3.51 10.47 -0.97
N ALA A 187 -3.24 10.46 0.36
CA ALA A 187 -3.28 11.67 1.19
C ALA A 187 -2.26 12.72 0.72
N SER A 188 -1.10 12.27 0.25
CA SER A 188 -0.06 13.13 -0.35
C SER A 188 -0.37 13.54 -1.81
N GLY A 189 -1.52 13.15 -2.36
CA GLY A 189 -1.94 13.48 -3.71
C GLY A 189 -1.12 12.81 -4.82
N LEU A 190 -0.56 11.61 -4.56
CA LEU A 190 0.20 10.84 -5.54
C LEU A 190 -0.72 10.00 -6.43
N LEU A 191 -0.48 10.06 -7.73
CA LEU A 191 -1.04 9.07 -8.66
C LEU A 191 -0.54 7.70 -8.26
N SER A 192 -1.44 6.77 -7.97
CA SER A 192 -1.14 5.51 -7.32
C SER A 192 -1.63 4.32 -8.14
N PHE A 193 -0.81 3.27 -8.24
CA PHE A 193 -1.13 2.04 -8.97
C PHE A 193 -0.93 0.83 -8.07
N THR A 194 -1.93 -0.05 -8.06
CA THR A 194 -1.91 -1.25 -7.21
C THR A 194 -2.58 -2.44 -7.88
N SER A 195 -2.43 -3.61 -7.24
CA SER A 195 -2.94 -4.87 -7.75
C SER A 195 -4.44 -5.00 -7.54
N LYS A 196 -5.16 -5.33 -8.60
CA LYS A 196 -6.60 -5.64 -8.59
C LYS A 196 -6.87 -6.96 -7.87
N THR A 197 -8.02 -7.09 -7.22
CA THR A 197 -8.56 -8.28 -6.53
C THR A 197 -7.86 -8.72 -5.25
N VAL A 198 -6.59 -8.41 -5.08
CA VAL A 198 -5.76 -8.82 -3.92
C VAL A 198 -5.49 -7.68 -2.94
N VAL A 199 -5.69 -6.44 -3.38
CA VAL A 199 -5.72 -5.24 -2.53
C VAL A 199 -7.18 -4.81 -2.38
N PRO A 200 -7.67 -4.55 -1.16
CA PRO A 200 -9.06 -4.20 -0.93
C PRO A 200 -9.48 -2.94 -1.71
N GLU A 201 -10.65 -2.98 -2.35
CA GLU A 201 -11.21 -1.80 -3.02
C GLU A 201 -11.50 -0.65 -2.04
N SER A 202 -11.70 -0.97 -0.76
CA SER A 202 -11.91 0.01 0.31
C SER A 202 -10.72 0.94 0.57
N VAL A 203 -9.52 0.65 0.04
CA VAL A 203 -8.38 1.58 0.10
C VAL A 203 -8.42 2.64 -1.01
N GLY A 204 -9.24 2.44 -2.04
CA GLY A 204 -9.45 3.41 -3.12
C GLY A 204 -10.34 4.57 -2.68
N ILE A 205 -9.77 5.49 -1.89
CA ILE A 205 -10.49 6.61 -1.28
C ILE A 205 -10.64 7.77 -2.26
N THR A 206 -9.70 7.89 -3.19
CA THR A 206 -9.60 9.00 -4.14
C THR A 206 -9.58 8.48 -5.58
N ASP A 207 -9.75 9.40 -6.54
CA ASP A 207 -9.63 9.17 -7.97
C ASP A 207 -8.18 8.97 -8.46
N LEU A 208 -7.21 9.00 -7.54
CA LEU A 208 -5.78 8.81 -7.85
C LEU A 208 -5.37 7.34 -7.88
N LEU A 209 -6.18 6.42 -7.32
CA LEU A 209 -5.82 5.02 -7.25
C LEU A 209 -6.37 4.23 -8.44
N THR A 210 -5.48 3.56 -9.16
CA THR A 210 -5.80 2.66 -10.26
C THR A 210 -5.42 1.22 -9.90
N TYR A 211 -6.36 0.29 -10.14
CA TYR A 211 -6.17 -1.13 -9.93
C TYR A 211 -5.85 -1.83 -11.26
N ILE A 212 -4.72 -2.56 -11.29
CA ILE A 212 -4.27 -3.32 -12.46
C ILE A 212 -4.13 -4.80 -12.07
N SER A 213 -4.52 -5.73 -12.95
CA SER A 213 -4.36 -7.16 -12.68
C SER A 213 -2.90 -7.55 -12.61
N LEU A 214 -2.56 -8.47 -11.70
CA LEU A 214 -1.24 -9.11 -11.69
C LEU A 214 -1.05 -10.14 -12.82
N ASP A 215 -2.11 -10.45 -13.58
CA ASP A 215 -2.03 -11.27 -14.79
C ASP A 215 -1.53 -10.47 -16.01
N GLU A 216 -1.62 -9.13 -15.94
CA GLU A 216 -1.06 -8.24 -16.94
C GLU A 216 0.49 -8.22 -16.86
N SER A 217 1.12 -8.10 -18.01
CA SER A 217 2.59 -8.03 -18.11
C SER A 217 3.16 -6.71 -17.58
N PRO A 218 4.47 -6.64 -17.26
CA PRO A 218 5.15 -5.39 -16.94
C PRO A 218 4.95 -4.28 -17.99
N VAL A 219 4.91 -4.66 -19.27
CA VAL A 219 4.66 -3.74 -20.40
C VAL A 219 3.28 -3.11 -20.30
N GLU A 220 2.22 -3.90 -20.04
CA GLU A 220 0.84 -3.41 -19.91
C GLU A 220 0.68 -2.50 -18.69
N TRP A 221 1.33 -2.84 -17.56
CA TRP A 221 1.41 -1.95 -16.39
C TRP A 221 2.08 -0.62 -16.75
N ALA A 222 3.23 -0.66 -17.42
CA ALA A 222 3.97 0.53 -17.82
C ALA A 222 3.19 1.41 -18.78
N GLU A 223 2.47 0.83 -19.77
CA GLU A 223 1.59 1.57 -20.69
C GLU A 223 0.50 2.33 -19.94
N MET A 224 -0.18 1.66 -19.01
CA MET A 224 -1.26 2.25 -18.24
C MET A 224 -0.76 3.37 -17.32
N ILE A 225 0.37 3.15 -16.63
CA ILE A 225 1.02 4.15 -15.76
C ILE A 225 1.41 5.38 -16.59
N TYR A 226 2.11 5.18 -17.71
CA TYR A 226 2.58 6.25 -18.58
C TYR A 226 1.42 7.07 -19.15
N SER A 227 0.40 6.40 -19.66
CA SER A 227 -0.80 7.04 -20.23
C SER A 227 -1.52 7.89 -19.20
N GLN A 228 -1.73 7.38 -17.99
CA GLN A 228 -2.43 8.13 -16.94
C GLN A 228 -1.60 9.30 -16.41
N PHE A 229 -0.29 9.10 -16.24
CA PHE A 229 0.62 10.16 -15.78
C PHE A 229 0.67 11.33 -16.76
N THR A 230 0.77 11.06 -18.05
CA THR A 230 0.88 12.11 -19.09
C THR A 230 -0.43 12.82 -19.41
N SER A 231 -1.59 12.21 -19.05
CA SER A 231 -2.92 12.76 -19.34
C SER A 231 -3.52 13.56 -18.18
N ARG A 232 -2.91 13.55 -16.98
CA ARG A 232 -3.49 14.19 -15.78
C ARG A 232 -2.65 15.36 -15.29
N ASP A 233 -3.34 16.47 -15.00
CA ASP A 233 -2.84 17.55 -14.16
C ASP A 233 -3.50 17.44 -12.78
N ILE A 234 -2.70 17.24 -11.74
CA ILE A 234 -3.16 16.89 -10.40
C ILE A 234 -2.86 18.02 -9.42
N ASP A 235 -3.91 18.70 -8.92
CA ASP A 235 -3.79 19.54 -7.74
C ASP A 235 -3.71 18.64 -6.47
N ARG A 236 -2.50 18.44 -5.97
CA ARG A 236 -2.19 17.55 -4.84
C ARG A 236 -2.75 18.05 -3.50
N ASN A 237 -3.06 19.34 -3.37
CA ASN A 237 -3.40 19.94 -2.07
C ASN A 237 -4.76 19.50 -1.53
N LYS A 238 -5.69 19.06 -2.37
CA LYS A 238 -7.06 18.71 -1.98
C LYS A 238 -7.21 17.32 -1.34
N TYR A 239 -6.26 16.42 -1.57
CA TYR A 239 -6.46 14.99 -1.28
C TYR A 239 -6.43 14.65 0.21
N THR A 240 -5.66 15.37 1.01
CA THR A 240 -5.66 15.24 2.47
C THR A 240 -7.06 15.44 3.06
N ASP A 241 -7.78 16.45 2.57
CA ASP A 241 -9.14 16.76 3.06
C ASP A 241 -10.13 15.65 2.65
N ILE A 242 -10.01 15.11 1.44
CA ILE A 242 -10.82 13.97 0.97
C ILE A 242 -10.62 12.74 1.88
N ILE A 243 -9.36 12.40 2.22
CA ILE A 243 -9.05 11.29 3.13
C ILE A 243 -9.74 11.48 4.49
N LYS A 244 -9.69 12.70 5.03
CA LYS A 244 -10.32 13.05 6.29
C LYS A 244 -11.84 12.97 6.25
N GLU A 245 -12.47 13.54 5.21
CA GLU A 245 -13.92 13.50 5.00
C GLU A 245 -14.47 12.08 4.84
N LYS A 246 -13.67 11.18 4.26
CA LYS A 246 -14.01 9.77 4.09
C LYS A 246 -13.81 8.91 5.35
N GLY A 247 -13.34 9.49 6.47
CA GLY A 247 -13.21 8.81 7.76
C GLY A 247 -11.92 8.00 7.91
N PHE A 248 -10.86 8.31 7.15
CA PHE A 248 -9.56 7.65 7.25
C PHE A 248 -8.51 8.49 7.99
N ASP A 249 -8.95 9.48 8.74
CA ASP A 249 -8.11 10.27 9.64
C ASP A 249 -8.09 9.65 11.04
N ILE A 250 -6.90 9.57 11.64
CA ILE A 250 -6.68 8.88 12.93
C ILE A 250 -7.49 9.50 14.08
N ASP A 251 -7.65 10.82 14.11
CA ASP A 251 -8.40 11.50 15.17
C ASP A 251 -9.89 11.11 15.12
N THR A 252 -10.43 10.90 13.92
CA THR A 252 -11.82 10.50 13.69
C THR A 252 -12.03 9.02 14.05
N GLU A 253 -11.17 8.12 13.55
CA GLU A 253 -11.30 6.68 13.81
C GLU A 253 -11.01 6.31 15.27
N ALA A 254 -10.09 7.00 15.94
CA ALA A 254 -9.84 6.78 17.37
C ALA A 254 -11.09 7.11 18.23
N LYS A 255 -11.83 8.17 17.89
CA LYS A 255 -13.10 8.48 18.57
C LYS A 255 -14.16 7.43 18.30
N ARG A 256 -14.26 6.93 17.05
CA ARG A 256 -15.18 5.87 16.67
C ARG A 256 -14.84 4.55 17.36
N LEU A 257 -13.57 4.15 17.39
CA LEU A 257 -13.14 2.96 18.13
C LEU A 257 -13.48 3.09 19.61
N LYS A 258 -13.23 4.26 20.21
CA LYS A 258 -13.56 4.50 21.62
C LYS A 258 -15.05 4.30 21.89
N SER A 259 -15.95 4.75 21.03
CA SER A 259 -17.40 4.58 21.25
C SER A 259 -17.83 3.11 21.31
N TYR A 260 -17.14 2.20 20.59
CA TYR A 260 -17.41 0.76 20.67
C TYR A 260 -16.83 0.07 21.93
N LEU A 261 -15.93 0.73 22.64
CA LEU A 261 -15.29 0.20 23.85
C LEU A 261 -15.95 0.72 25.14
N ASP A 262 -16.67 1.83 25.04
CA ASP A 262 -17.35 2.48 26.18
C ASP A 262 -18.80 1.92 26.37
N ASP A 263 -19.35 1.22 25.37
CA ASP A 263 -20.63 0.48 25.40
C ASP A 263 -20.44 -0.98 25.91
#